data_6ac41038b9b6850f37c4b78f6de787bb
#
_entry.id   6ac41038b9b6850f37c4b78f6de787bb
#
_cell.length_a   1.000
_cell.length_b   1.000
_cell.length_c   1.000
_cell.angle_alpha   90.00
_cell.angle_beta   90.00
_cell.angle_gamma   90.00
#
_symmetry.space_group_name_H-M   'P 1'
#
loop_
_entity.id
_entity.type
_entity.pdbx_description
1 polymer ?
#
loop_
_entity_poly.entity_id
_entity_poly.type
_entity_poly.pdbx_seq_one_letter_code
_entity_poly.pdbx_strand_id
1 'polypeptide(L)'
;VTFKVTGGEQGEWAVLQVSGELDLVTSPVLRQRVHDVVAEGHHCLVLDLSEVFFCDSSGVGVLIAARRLIRSCQGRLRLVLPARGAADGSHVNRVLGALGVRRLFDVYGDVNAALGDEGEPLSA
;
A
#
# COMPACT_ATOMS: atom_id res chain seq x y z
N VAL A 1 -2.93 19.10 4.66
CA VAL A 1 -1.86 18.18 4.27
C VAL A 1 -2.07 17.75 2.84
N THR A 2 -1.04 17.88 2.03
CA THR A 2 -1.11 17.56 0.61
C THR A 2 -0.90 16.07 0.38
N PHE A 3 -1.75 15.47 -0.45
CA PHE A 3 -1.55 14.10 -0.88
C PHE A 3 -0.29 14.01 -1.74
N LYS A 4 0.54 13.02 -1.48
CA LYS A 4 1.80 12.85 -2.19
C LYS A 4 2.11 11.37 -2.38
N VAL A 5 2.63 11.02 -3.57
CA VAL A 5 3.16 9.70 -3.84
C VAL A 5 4.57 9.88 -4.39
N THR A 6 5.55 9.26 -3.73
CA THR A 6 6.93 9.28 -4.17
C THR A 6 7.39 7.85 -4.44
N GLY A 7 8.20 7.67 -5.47
CA GLY A 7 8.64 6.34 -5.89
C GLY A 7 10.13 6.15 -5.74
N GLY A 8 10.53 4.90 -5.52
CA GLY A 8 11.92 4.47 -5.46
C GLY A 8 12.02 3.01 -5.82
N GLU A 9 13.24 2.53 -5.91
CA GLU A 9 13.54 1.14 -6.23
C GLU A 9 14.59 0.60 -5.30
N GLN A 10 14.43 -0.65 -4.86
CA GLN A 10 15.45 -1.37 -4.11
C GLN A 10 15.46 -2.82 -4.59
N GLY A 11 16.53 -3.22 -5.30
CA GLY A 11 16.62 -4.52 -5.91
C GLY A 11 15.51 -4.71 -6.93
N GLU A 12 14.78 -5.80 -6.82
CA GLU A 12 13.65 -6.08 -7.71
C GLU A 12 12.35 -5.42 -7.26
N TRP A 13 12.36 -4.74 -6.11
CA TRP A 13 11.18 -4.11 -5.54
C TRP A 13 11.07 -2.65 -5.92
N ALA A 14 9.89 -2.24 -6.35
CA ALA A 14 9.53 -0.83 -6.41
C ALA A 14 8.86 -0.47 -5.08
N VAL A 15 9.10 0.74 -4.60
CA VAL A 15 8.52 1.24 -3.36
C VAL A 15 7.79 2.53 -3.66
N LEU A 16 6.50 2.59 -3.38
CA LEU A 16 5.72 3.82 -3.45
C LEU A 16 5.37 4.26 -2.04
N GLN A 17 5.83 5.45 -1.68
CA GLN A 17 5.50 6.07 -0.40
C GLN A 17 4.33 7.02 -0.60
N VAL A 18 3.25 6.77 0.13
CA VAL A 18 2.00 7.53 0.03
C VAL A 18 1.78 8.29 1.33
N SER A 19 1.43 9.56 1.23
CA SER A 19 1.13 10.38 2.40
C SER A 19 -0.12 11.22 2.16
N GLY A 20 -0.81 11.54 3.25
CA GLY A 20 -2.01 12.38 3.23
C GLY A 20 -3.30 11.58 3.31
N GLU A 21 -4.33 12.08 2.66
CA GLU A 21 -5.64 11.45 2.64
C GLU A 21 -5.81 10.64 1.35
N LEU A 22 -6.18 9.38 1.50
CA LEU A 22 -6.46 8.50 0.37
C LEU A 22 -7.98 8.38 0.21
N ASP A 23 -8.54 9.19 -0.66
CA ASP A 23 -9.98 9.36 -0.82
C ASP A 23 -10.40 9.30 -2.29
N LEU A 24 -11.66 9.63 -2.56
CA LEU A 24 -12.20 9.60 -3.91
C LEU A 24 -11.40 10.49 -4.89
N VAL A 25 -10.90 11.63 -4.41
CA VAL A 25 -10.18 12.59 -5.26
C VAL A 25 -8.74 12.13 -5.53
N THR A 26 -8.08 11.58 -4.52
CA THR A 26 -6.66 11.20 -4.61
C THR A 26 -6.42 9.78 -5.08
N SER A 27 -7.41 8.90 -4.92
CA SER A 27 -7.27 7.49 -5.31
C SER A 27 -6.86 7.28 -6.77
N PRO A 28 -7.37 8.05 -7.75
CA PRO A 28 -6.92 7.90 -9.14
C PRO A 28 -5.42 8.18 -9.32
N VAL A 29 -4.85 9.08 -8.52
CA VAL A 29 -3.42 9.38 -8.58
C VAL A 29 -2.60 8.15 -8.17
N LEU A 30 -2.97 7.51 -7.08
CA LEU A 30 -2.28 6.29 -6.65
C LEU A 30 -2.46 5.17 -7.67
N ARG A 31 -3.68 5.00 -8.18
CA ARG A 31 -3.94 3.99 -9.20
C ARG A 31 -3.03 4.16 -10.41
N GLN A 32 -2.89 5.38 -10.91
CA GLN A 32 -2.04 5.67 -12.05
C GLN A 32 -0.57 5.35 -11.75
N ARG A 33 -0.09 5.70 -10.55
CA ARG A 33 1.29 5.41 -10.17
C ARG A 33 1.55 3.90 -10.12
N VAL A 34 0.61 3.11 -9.64
CA VAL A 34 0.73 1.66 -9.63
C VAL A 34 0.79 1.11 -11.06
N HIS A 35 -0.08 1.59 -11.95
CA HIS A 35 -0.05 1.20 -13.34
C HIS A 35 1.28 1.55 -14.01
N ASP A 36 1.82 2.74 -13.73
CA ASP A 36 3.11 3.16 -14.28
C ASP A 36 4.24 2.23 -13.84
N VAL A 37 4.27 1.85 -12.57
CA VAL A 37 5.27 0.94 -12.01
C VAL A 37 5.22 -0.42 -12.71
N VAL A 38 4.03 -0.95 -12.90
CA VAL A 38 3.87 -2.24 -13.59
C VAL A 38 4.25 -2.12 -15.06
N ALA A 39 3.88 -1.03 -15.72
CA ALA A 39 4.24 -0.78 -17.12
C ALA A 39 5.74 -0.66 -17.32
N GLU A 40 6.48 -0.22 -16.31
CA GLU A 40 7.94 -0.15 -16.32
C GLU A 40 8.60 -1.50 -16.07
N GLY A 41 7.82 -2.54 -15.84
CA GLY A 41 8.33 -3.90 -15.64
C GLY A 41 8.51 -4.32 -14.19
N HIS A 42 8.10 -3.50 -13.23
CA HIS A 42 8.20 -3.84 -11.81
C HIS A 42 6.97 -4.61 -11.37
N HIS A 43 7.14 -5.89 -11.04
CA HIS A 43 6.05 -6.74 -10.60
C HIS A 43 6.09 -7.02 -9.09
N CYS A 44 7.09 -6.52 -8.39
CA CYS A 44 7.19 -6.60 -6.94
C CYS A 44 7.09 -5.18 -6.39
N LEU A 45 6.04 -4.90 -5.63
CA LEU A 45 5.70 -3.55 -5.19
C LEU A 45 5.44 -3.51 -3.69
N VAL A 46 6.07 -2.56 -3.02
CA VAL A 46 5.74 -2.18 -1.65
C VAL A 46 4.97 -0.86 -1.70
N LEU A 47 3.78 -0.84 -1.13
CA LEU A 47 3.02 0.38 -0.90
C LEU A 47 3.20 0.78 0.56
N ASP A 48 3.92 1.84 0.80
CA ASP A 48 4.14 2.36 2.14
C ASP A 48 3.05 3.39 2.45
N LEU A 49 2.10 2.99 3.28
CA LEU A 49 0.97 3.81 3.70
C LEU A 49 1.14 4.36 5.11
N SER A 50 2.35 4.28 5.67
CA SER A 50 2.59 4.68 7.05
C SER A 50 2.28 6.16 7.32
N GLU A 51 2.31 6.99 6.29
CA GLU A 51 2.00 8.42 6.39
C GLU A 51 0.57 8.76 5.92
N VAL A 52 -0.26 7.75 5.66
CA VAL A 52 -1.67 7.95 5.30
C VAL A 52 -2.49 7.98 6.58
N PHE A 53 -3.19 9.09 6.81
CA PHE A 53 -3.99 9.25 8.03
C PHE A 53 -5.49 9.13 7.81
N PHE A 54 -5.93 9.01 6.57
CA PHE A 54 -7.34 8.84 6.21
C PHE A 54 -7.44 7.96 4.96
N CYS A 55 -8.39 7.04 4.98
CA CYS A 55 -8.66 6.18 3.83
C CYS A 55 -10.14 5.84 3.81
N ASP A 56 -10.82 6.15 2.69
CA ASP A 56 -12.21 5.75 2.50
C ASP A 56 -12.31 4.50 1.62
N SER A 57 -13.53 4.12 1.26
CA SER A 57 -13.75 2.94 0.42
C SER A 57 -13.12 3.06 -0.97
N SER A 58 -12.98 4.29 -1.49
CA SER A 58 -12.30 4.50 -2.77
C SER A 58 -10.83 4.15 -2.67
N GLY A 59 -10.17 4.53 -1.55
CA GLY A 59 -8.79 4.17 -1.29
C GLY A 59 -8.61 2.66 -1.15
N VAL A 60 -9.49 2.00 -0.41
CA VAL A 60 -9.47 0.54 -0.28
C VAL A 60 -9.65 -0.11 -1.66
N GLY A 61 -10.53 0.43 -2.49
CA GLY A 61 -10.73 -0.08 -3.85
C GLY A 61 -9.47 -0.04 -4.68
N VAL A 62 -8.67 1.02 -4.57
CA VAL A 62 -7.38 1.11 -5.27
C VAL A 62 -6.39 0.07 -4.75
N LEU A 63 -6.34 -0.17 -3.44
CA LEU A 63 -5.45 -1.19 -2.89
C LEU A 63 -5.83 -2.58 -3.41
N ILE A 64 -7.12 -2.88 -3.47
CA ILE A 64 -7.60 -4.16 -4.02
C ILE A 64 -7.27 -4.26 -5.50
N ALA A 65 -7.47 -3.18 -6.26
CA ALA A 65 -7.15 -3.16 -7.69
C ALA A 65 -5.64 -3.35 -7.93
N ALA A 66 -4.80 -2.73 -7.09
CA ALA A 66 -3.35 -2.92 -7.16
C ALA A 66 -2.98 -4.38 -6.93
N ARG A 67 -3.58 -5.02 -5.93
CA ARG A 67 -3.35 -6.42 -5.64
C ARG A 67 -3.71 -7.31 -6.85
N ARG A 68 -4.87 -7.05 -7.45
CA ARG A 68 -5.31 -7.82 -8.62
C ARG A 68 -4.35 -7.65 -9.80
N LEU A 69 -3.94 -6.42 -10.07
CA LEU A 69 -3.02 -6.13 -11.16
C LEU A 69 -1.67 -6.83 -10.95
N ILE A 70 -1.09 -6.70 -9.77
CA ILE A 70 0.20 -7.30 -9.45
C ILE A 70 0.11 -8.84 -9.54
N ARG A 71 -0.96 -9.42 -9.03
CA ARG A 71 -1.14 -10.88 -9.10
C ARG A 71 -1.34 -11.36 -10.53
N SER A 72 -1.98 -10.57 -11.38
CA SER A 72 -2.14 -10.93 -12.81
C SER A 72 -0.80 -10.99 -13.53
N CYS A 73 0.21 -10.30 -13.03
CA CYS A 73 1.58 -10.31 -13.54
C CYS A 73 2.46 -11.33 -12.80
N GLN A 74 1.87 -12.16 -11.95
CA GLN A 74 2.58 -13.13 -11.11
C GLN A 74 3.58 -12.45 -10.17
N GLY A 75 3.26 -11.22 -9.77
CA GLY A 75 4.09 -10.42 -8.88
C GLY A 75 3.68 -10.54 -7.43
N ARG A 76 4.28 -9.70 -6.60
CA ARG A 76 4.01 -9.64 -5.17
C ARG A 76 3.76 -8.21 -4.73
N LEU A 77 2.71 -8.02 -3.95
CA LEU A 77 2.36 -6.73 -3.35
C LEU A 77 2.48 -6.85 -1.84
N ARG A 78 3.19 -5.91 -1.23
CA ARG A 78 3.31 -5.82 0.23
C ARG A 78 2.92 -4.43 0.68
N LEU A 79 2.27 -4.35 1.84
CA LEU A 79 1.83 -3.08 2.41
C LEU A 79 2.59 -2.79 3.70
N VAL A 80 2.90 -1.50 3.90
CA VAL A 80 3.30 -0.99 5.20
C VAL A 80 2.16 -0.09 5.67
N LEU A 81 1.56 -0.42 6.79
CA LEU A 81 0.44 0.32 7.35
C LEU A 81 0.89 1.21 8.50
N PRO A 82 0.14 2.30 8.81
CA PRO A 82 0.43 3.12 9.98
C PRO A 82 0.48 2.27 11.25
N ALA A 83 1.34 2.65 12.18
CA ALA A 83 1.48 1.94 13.44
C ALA A 83 0.14 1.94 14.21
N ARG A 84 -0.20 0.80 14.82
CA ARG A 84 -1.38 0.71 15.66
C ARG A 84 -1.20 1.61 16.87
N GLY A 85 -2.26 2.33 17.22
CA GLY A 85 -2.23 3.27 18.34
C GLY A 85 -1.72 4.65 17.98
N ALA A 86 -1.16 4.86 16.79
CA ALA A 86 -0.86 6.20 16.30
C ALA A 86 -2.18 6.93 16.07
N ALA A 87 -2.27 8.16 16.56
CA ALA A 87 -3.52 8.94 16.49
C ALA A 87 -4.01 9.06 15.04
N ASP A 88 -3.10 9.29 14.12
CA ASP A 88 -3.44 9.50 12.71
C ASP A 88 -3.47 8.21 11.88
N GLY A 89 -2.87 7.14 12.38
CA GLY A 89 -2.76 5.88 11.65
C GLY A 89 -3.86 4.88 11.94
N SER A 90 -4.55 5.02 13.08
CA SER A 90 -5.57 4.06 13.49
C SER A 90 -6.76 4.02 12.54
N HIS A 91 -7.04 5.11 11.83
CA HIS A 91 -8.16 5.19 10.89
C HIS A 91 -8.01 4.18 9.75
N VAL A 92 -6.83 4.14 9.11
CA VAL A 92 -6.59 3.23 8.00
C VAL A 92 -6.73 1.77 8.45
N ASN A 93 -6.13 1.43 9.59
CA ASN A 93 -6.23 0.08 10.14
C ASN A 93 -7.67 -0.30 10.44
N ARG A 94 -8.45 0.64 11.00
CA ARG A 94 -9.86 0.41 11.30
C ARG A 94 -10.70 0.15 10.05
N VAL A 95 -10.49 0.96 9.02
CA VAL A 95 -11.25 0.84 7.77
C VAL A 95 -10.97 -0.51 7.11
N LEU A 96 -9.70 -0.90 7.01
CA LEU A 96 -9.35 -2.19 6.41
C LEU A 96 -9.91 -3.35 7.22
N GLY A 97 -9.86 -3.25 8.55
CA GLY A 97 -10.45 -4.27 9.43
C GLY A 97 -11.95 -4.34 9.31
N ALA A 98 -12.64 -3.20 9.32
CA ALA A 98 -14.09 -3.14 9.25
C ALA A 98 -14.63 -3.70 7.93
N LEU A 99 -13.92 -3.48 6.82
CA LEU A 99 -14.31 -4.03 5.53
C LEU A 99 -13.87 -5.47 5.32
N GLY A 100 -13.13 -6.05 6.28
CA GLY A 100 -12.69 -7.43 6.21
C GLY A 100 -11.65 -7.71 5.13
N VAL A 101 -10.94 -6.69 4.65
CA VAL A 101 -10.02 -6.83 3.52
C VAL A 101 -8.55 -6.85 3.94
N ARG A 102 -8.23 -6.53 5.21
CA ARG A 102 -6.83 -6.50 5.64
C ARG A 102 -6.12 -7.84 5.41
N ARG A 103 -6.83 -8.94 5.60
CA ARG A 103 -6.27 -10.29 5.42
C ARG A 103 -5.94 -10.63 3.95
N LEU A 104 -6.37 -9.79 2.99
CA LEU A 104 -6.01 -9.98 1.60
C LEU A 104 -4.58 -9.55 1.32
N PHE A 105 -3.95 -8.82 2.24
CA PHE A 105 -2.66 -8.20 2.02
C PHE A 105 -1.60 -8.74 2.97
N ASP A 106 -0.37 -8.81 2.47
CA ASP A 106 0.81 -9.06 3.28
C ASP A 106 1.24 -7.72 3.87
N VAL A 107 1.11 -7.57 5.18
CA VAL A 107 1.35 -6.32 5.89
C VAL A 107 2.62 -6.42 6.72
N TYR A 108 3.44 -5.37 6.66
CA TYR A 108 4.72 -5.30 7.36
C TYR A 108 4.77 -4.03 8.21
N GLY A 109 5.65 -4.02 9.21
CA GLY A 109 5.76 -2.90 10.14
C GLY A 109 6.49 -1.69 9.57
N ASP A 110 7.41 -1.91 8.64
CA ASP A 110 8.14 -0.85 7.97
C ASP A 110 8.64 -1.33 6.61
N VAL A 111 9.23 -0.42 5.84
CA VAL A 111 9.71 -0.73 4.50
C VAL A 111 10.86 -1.76 4.54
N ASN A 112 11.75 -1.66 5.51
CA ASN A 112 12.85 -2.63 5.61
C ASN A 112 12.33 -4.05 5.81
N ALA A 113 11.33 -4.22 6.68
CA ALA A 113 10.71 -5.53 6.88
C ALA A 113 10.00 -6.01 5.61
N ALA A 114 9.34 -5.09 4.90
CA ALA A 114 8.63 -5.43 3.66
C ALA A 114 9.57 -5.82 2.52
N LEU A 115 10.81 -5.38 2.56
CA LEU A 115 11.82 -5.69 1.55
C LEU A 115 12.64 -6.93 1.89
N GLY A 116 12.57 -7.42 3.12
CA GLY A 116 13.30 -8.60 3.54
C GLY A 116 12.69 -9.87 2.98
N ASP A 117 13.53 -10.76 2.43
CA ASP A 117 13.05 -12.01 1.83
C ASP A 117 12.50 -12.98 2.89
N GLU A 118 12.96 -12.88 4.13
CA GLU A 118 12.58 -13.76 5.23
C GLU A 118 11.57 -13.14 6.18
N GLY A 119 11.11 -11.92 5.89
CA GLY A 119 10.14 -11.25 6.74
C GLY A 119 8.77 -11.92 6.66
N GLU A 120 8.16 -12.17 7.81
CA GLU A 120 6.79 -12.66 7.85
C GLU A 120 5.82 -11.48 7.90
N PRO A 121 4.72 -11.55 7.13
CA PRO A 121 3.71 -10.51 7.20
C PRO A 121 3.09 -10.41 8.59
N LEU A 122 2.72 -9.19 8.98
CA LEU A 122 2.01 -8.95 10.24
C LEU A 122 0.51 -9.25 10.11
N SER A 123 0.02 -9.49 8.91
CA SER A 123 -1.39 -9.82 8.67
C SER A 123 -1.68 -11.21 9.24
N ALA A 124 -2.64 -11.28 10.09
CA ALA A 124 -3.05 -12.54 10.70
C ALA A 124 -4.28 -13.09 9.97
#